data_0066ad452c33d570d719fd629e8239d7
#
_entry.id   0066ad452c33d570d719fd629e8239d7
#
_cell.length_a   1.000
_cell.length_b   1.000
_cell.length_c   1.000
_cell.angle_alpha   90.00
_cell.angle_beta   90.00
_cell.angle_gamma   90.00
#
_symmetry.space_group_name_H-M   'P 1'
#
loop_
_entity.id
_entity.type
_entity.pdbx_description
1 polymer ?
#
loop_
_entity_poly.entity_id
_entity_poly.type
_entity_poly.pdbx_seq_one_letter_code
_entity_poly.pdbx_strand_id
1 'polypeptide(L)'
;LAECLVIYGDGTNSELLDEEHLDQMDAFIAVTGDSETNIMSSLIAKAKGINKTIALVDNLDYYKLTQISGIDTLINKKLLAADAISKHVHKAEVVAISQLDNMDAELLEFVVKENSKVCNKTIKDLDFPRCAIIAGVIRDGKGYIVLGDFKVLSDDRIVVCCLNDSIQKVEKLF
;
A
#
# COMPACT_ATOMS: atom_id res chain seq x y z
N LEU A 1 7.38 24.90 13.38
CA LEU A 1 6.16 24.18 13.76
C LEU A 1 5.00 24.93 13.15
N ALA A 2 4.19 24.27 12.31
CA ALA A 2 2.95 24.88 11.85
C ALA A 2 2.04 25.13 13.07
N GLU A 3 1.53 26.35 13.19
CA GLU A 3 0.50 26.66 14.19
C GLU A 3 -0.77 25.92 13.78
N CYS A 4 -1.15 24.88 14.52
CA CYS A 4 -2.42 24.18 14.32
C CYS A 4 -3.37 24.50 15.46
N LEU A 5 -4.66 24.58 15.17
CA LEU A 5 -5.71 24.69 16.16
C LEU A 5 -5.79 23.35 16.92
N VAL A 6 -5.80 23.42 18.25
CA VAL A 6 -5.95 22.28 19.14
C VAL A 6 -7.23 22.44 19.95
N ILE A 7 -8.11 21.44 19.86
CA ILE A 7 -9.42 21.45 20.53
C ILE A 7 -9.46 20.28 21.49
N TYR A 8 -9.96 20.53 22.68
CA TYR A 8 -10.20 19.49 23.68
C TYR A 8 -11.64 19.02 23.60
N GLY A 9 -11.86 17.74 23.31
CA GLY A 9 -13.20 17.19 23.21
C GLY A 9 -13.23 15.72 22.76
N ASP A 10 -14.44 15.18 22.64
CA ASP A 10 -14.69 13.84 22.14
C ASP A 10 -14.89 13.91 20.62
N GLY A 11 -14.01 13.26 19.86
CA GLY A 11 -14.04 13.19 18.39
C GLY A 11 -15.27 12.44 17.82
N THR A 12 -16.08 11.80 18.64
CA THR A 12 -17.37 11.20 18.23
C THR A 12 -18.57 12.12 18.50
N ASN A 13 -18.35 13.27 19.16
CA ASN A 13 -19.41 14.22 19.41
C ASN A 13 -19.73 15.04 18.15
N SER A 14 -20.87 14.74 17.54
CA SER A 14 -21.33 15.38 16.29
C SER A 14 -21.53 16.88 16.43
N GLU A 15 -21.98 17.39 17.58
CA GLU A 15 -22.17 18.83 17.83
C GLU A 15 -20.83 19.56 17.84
N LEU A 16 -19.83 19.02 18.53
CA LEU A 16 -18.47 19.56 18.53
C LEU A 16 -17.89 19.62 17.11
N LEU A 17 -18.05 18.55 16.35
CA LEU A 17 -17.57 18.49 14.98
C LEU A 17 -18.26 19.50 14.06
N ASP A 18 -19.53 19.82 14.31
CA ASP A 18 -20.26 20.86 13.58
C ASP A 18 -19.82 22.27 13.97
N GLU A 19 -19.61 22.52 15.27
CA GLU A 19 -19.08 23.81 15.76
C GLU A 19 -17.71 24.14 15.17
N GLU A 20 -16.89 23.11 14.92
CA GLU A 20 -15.56 23.23 14.33
C GLU A 20 -15.58 23.18 12.80
N HIS A 21 -16.75 23.29 12.17
CA HIS A 21 -16.92 23.33 10.73
C HIS A 21 -16.28 22.15 9.99
N LEU A 22 -16.50 20.93 10.50
CA LEU A 22 -15.97 19.70 9.89
C LEU A 22 -16.33 19.60 8.41
N ASP A 23 -17.52 20.02 8.01
CA ASP A 23 -18.04 20.00 6.64
C ASP A 23 -17.18 20.80 5.63
N GLN A 24 -16.33 21.70 6.11
CA GLN A 24 -15.41 22.51 5.29
C GLN A 24 -13.99 21.91 5.20
N MET A 25 -13.75 20.76 5.83
CA MET A 25 -12.43 20.13 5.85
C MET A 25 -12.25 19.20 4.65
N ASP A 26 -11.02 19.13 4.14
CA ASP A 26 -10.65 18.26 3.00
C ASP A 26 -10.58 16.78 3.38
N ALA A 27 -10.19 16.49 4.61
CA ALA A 27 -10.01 15.13 5.12
C ALA A 27 -10.22 15.04 6.63
N PHE A 28 -10.63 13.86 7.10
CA PHE A 28 -10.73 13.51 8.52
C PHE A 28 -9.83 12.32 8.82
N ILE A 29 -9.00 12.43 9.87
CA ILE A 29 -8.03 11.40 10.24
C ILE A 29 -8.23 11.04 11.71
N ALA A 30 -8.69 9.81 11.98
CA ALA A 30 -8.90 9.29 13.31
C ALA A 30 -7.77 8.31 13.69
N VAL A 31 -6.92 8.72 14.65
CA VAL A 31 -5.70 7.98 15.05
C VAL A 31 -5.55 7.90 16.58
N THR A 32 -6.67 7.79 17.30
CA THR A 32 -6.67 7.58 18.75
C THR A 32 -6.17 6.16 19.12
N GLY A 33 -6.03 5.88 20.40
CA GLY A 33 -5.68 4.54 20.89
C GLY A 33 -6.82 3.51 20.80
N ASP A 34 -8.04 3.93 20.46
CA ASP A 34 -9.23 3.08 20.44
C ASP A 34 -9.77 2.93 19.02
N SER A 35 -9.81 1.69 18.50
CA SER A 35 -10.24 1.38 17.14
C SER A 35 -11.70 1.69 16.89
N GLU A 36 -12.58 1.44 17.86
CA GLU A 36 -14.00 1.68 17.80
C GLU A 36 -14.30 3.18 17.67
N THR A 37 -13.66 3.98 18.48
CA THR A 37 -13.72 5.45 18.43
C THR A 37 -13.24 5.95 17.06
N ASN A 38 -12.14 5.42 16.53
CA ASN A 38 -11.61 5.82 15.22
C ASN A 38 -12.57 5.47 14.09
N ILE A 39 -13.18 4.30 14.13
CA ILE A 39 -14.19 3.88 13.14
C ILE A 39 -15.43 4.78 13.23
N MET A 40 -15.97 4.94 14.44
CA MET A 40 -17.21 5.70 14.65
C MET A 40 -17.06 7.17 14.23
N SER A 41 -16.00 7.84 14.67
CA SER A 41 -15.74 9.23 14.29
C SER A 41 -15.52 9.41 12.79
N SER A 42 -14.84 8.45 12.13
CA SER A 42 -14.66 8.47 10.68
C SER A 42 -15.98 8.26 9.91
N LEU A 43 -16.88 7.41 10.41
CA LEU A 43 -18.22 7.23 9.82
C LEU A 43 -19.08 8.47 10.00
N ILE A 44 -19.02 9.14 11.16
CA ILE A 44 -19.70 10.43 11.37
C ILE A 44 -19.17 11.47 10.38
N ALA A 45 -17.86 11.58 10.22
CA ALA A 45 -17.25 12.51 9.28
C ALA A 45 -17.69 12.21 7.82
N LYS A 46 -17.75 10.92 7.45
CA LYS A 46 -18.24 10.49 6.13
C LYS A 46 -19.70 10.88 5.92
N ALA A 47 -20.56 10.66 6.92
CA ALA A 47 -21.96 11.04 6.88
C ALA A 47 -22.17 12.57 6.76
N LYS A 48 -21.23 13.37 7.24
CA LYS A 48 -21.21 14.84 7.10
C LYS A 48 -20.62 15.32 5.77
N GLY A 49 -20.26 14.42 4.86
CA GLY A 49 -19.84 14.76 3.51
C GLY A 49 -18.32 14.92 3.32
N ILE A 50 -17.51 14.54 4.30
CA ILE A 50 -16.05 14.57 4.13
C ILE A 50 -15.61 13.62 3.01
N ASN A 51 -14.85 14.16 2.07
CA ASN A 51 -14.42 13.43 0.89
C ASN A 51 -13.42 12.31 1.21
N LYS A 52 -12.53 12.52 2.19
CA LYS A 52 -11.48 11.59 2.54
C LYS A 52 -11.44 11.31 4.03
N THR A 53 -11.71 10.07 4.41
CA THR A 53 -11.65 9.60 5.79
C THR A 53 -10.57 8.54 5.97
N ILE A 54 -9.78 8.67 7.03
CA ILE A 54 -8.69 7.74 7.37
C ILE A 54 -8.88 7.31 8.82
N ALA A 55 -8.92 5.99 9.07
CA ALA A 55 -9.05 5.45 10.42
C ALA A 55 -7.93 4.47 10.75
N LEU A 56 -7.34 4.61 11.96
CA LEU A 56 -6.43 3.64 12.51
C LEU A 56 -7.22 2.52 13.20
N VAL A 57 -7.04 1.27 12.75
CA VAL A 57 -7.76 0.09 13.25
C VAL A 57 -6.77 -1.01 13.59
N ASP A 58 -6.46 -1.19 14.87
CA ASP A 58 -5.47 -2.18 15.32
C ASP A 58 -6.02 -3.61 15.40
N ASN A 59 -7.35 -3.78 15.53
CA ASN A 59 -7.99 -5.09 15.52
C ASN A 59 -8.26 -5.56 14.09
N LEU A 60 -7.67 -6.70 13.71
CA LEU A 60 -7.78 -7.26 12.35
C LEU A 60 -9.21 -7.69 11.99
N ASP A 61 -10.03 -8.10 12.95
CA ASP A 61 -11.42 -8.46 12.70
C ASP A 61 -12.24 -7.21 12.35
N TYR A 62 -12.01 -6.11 13.07
CA TYR A 62 -12.63 -4.82 12.75
C TYR A 62 -12.12 -4.26 11.43
N TYR A 63 -10.84 -4.43 11.11
CA TYR A 63 -10.27 -4.01 9.84
C TYR A 63 -11.03 -4.62 8.66
N LYS A 64 -11.28 -5.94 8.69
CA LYS A 64 -12.04 -6.63 7.64
C LYS A 64 -13.50 -6.16 7.54
N LEU A 65 -14.16 -5.93 8.68
CA LEU A 65 -15.55 -5.46 8.71
C LEU A 65 -15.68 -4.02 8.20
N THR A 66 -14.72 -3.16 8.52
CA THR A 66 -14.76 -1.75 8.16
C THR A 66 -14.39 -1.47 6.70
N GLN A 67 -13.75 -2.40 6.00
CA GLN A 67 -13.54 -2.29 4.55
C GLN A 67 -14.84 -2.09 3.75
N ILE A 68 -15.98 -2.59 4.26
CA ILE A 68 -17.30 -2.43 3.64
C ILE A 68 -18.10 -1.25 4.18
N SER A 69 -17.59 -0.53 5.17
CA SER A 69 -18.32 0.53 5.89
C SER A 69 -18.33 1.89 5.18
N GLY A 70 -17.52 2.05 4.11
CA GLY A 70 -17.40 3.29 3.36
C GLY A 70 -16.33 4.25 3.86
N ILE A 71 -15.50 3.88 4.84
CA ILE A 71 -14.28 4.61 5.20
C ILE A 71 -13.27 4.45 4.06
N ASP A 72 -12.67 5.57 3.61
CA ASP A 72 -11.83 5.55 2.40
C ASP A 72 -10.49 4.87 2.59
N THR A 73 -9.89 4.98 3.78
CA THR A 73 -8.59 4.39 4.08
C THR A 73 -8.56 3.85 5.51
N LEU A 74 -8.17 2.59 5.64
CA LEU A 74 -7.92 1.95 6.92
C LEU A 74 -6.43 1.72 7.09
N ILE A 75 -5.90 2.06 8.26
CA ILE A 75 -4.51 1.83 8.61
C ILE A 75 -4.45 0.83 9.75
N ASN A 76 -3.65 -0.23 9.59
CA ASN A 76 -3.39 -1.20 10.63
C ASN A 76 -1.88 -1.27 10.90
N LYS A 77 -1.47 -0.96 12.13
CA LYS A 77 -0.04 -0.93 12.51
C LYS A 77 0.64 -2.29 12.38
N LYS A 78 -0.10 -3.39 12.65
CA LYS A 78 0.45 -4.75 12.57
C LYS A 78 0.72 -5.14 11.12
N LEU A 79 -0.18 -4.80 10.20
CA LEU A 79 0.02 -5.05 8.76
C LEU A 79 1.18 -4.22 8.23
N LEU A 80 1.24 -2.92 8.56
CA LEU A 80 2.36 -2.07 8.17
C LEU A 80 3.70 -2.59 8.70
N ALA A 81 3.73 -3.06 9.95
CA ALA A 81 4.95 -3.65 10.52
C ALA A 81 5.31 -4.96 9.83
N ALA A 82 4.34 -5.82 9.51
CA ALA A 82 4.55 -7.06 8.78
C ALA A 82 5.15 -6.79 7.39
N ASP A 83 4.59 -5.82 6.64
CA ASP A 83 5.11 -5.41 5.34
C ASP A 83 6.55 -4.89 5.44
N ALA A 84 6.84 -4.08 6.46
CA ALA A 84 8.19 -3.56 6.69
C ALA A 84 9.19 -4.69 7.01
N ILE A 85 8.79 -5.69 7.82
CA ILE A 85 9.61 -6.85 8.16
C ILE A 85 9.81 -7.75 6.93
N SER A 86 8.75 -8.01 6.16
CA SER A 86 8.81 -8.84 4.95
C SER A 86 9.89 -8.40 3.98
N LYS A 87 10.08 -7.08 3.80
CA LYS A 87 11.13 -6.53 2.95
C LYS A 87 12.54 -7.01 3.33
N HIS A 88 12.78 -7.28 4.62
CA HIS A 88 14.09 -7.74 5.10
C HIS A 88 14.25 -9.26 5.08
N VAL A 89 13.17 -10.01 4.88
CA VAL A 89 13.19 -11.50 4.85
C VAL A 89 13.42 -12.02 3.44
N HIS A 90 13.09 -11.26 2.42
CA HIS A 90 13.29 -11.65 1.03
C HIS A 90 14.78 -11.76 0.68
N LYS A 91 15.13 -12.81 -0.11
CA LYS A 91 16.52 -13.09 -0.51
C LYS A 91 17.05 -12.14 -1.59
N ALA A 92 16.16 -11.63 -2.45
CA ALA A 92 16.50 -10.61 -3.45
C ALA A 92 16.44 -9.21 -2.83
N GLU A 93 17.09 -8.25 -3.45
CA GLU A 93 16.93 -6.83 -3.08
C GLU A 93 15.53 -6.32 -3.46
N VAL A 94 14.56 -6.62 -2.60
CA VAL A 94 13.19 -6.13 -2.74
C VAL A 94 13.11 -4.72 -2.15
N VAL A 95 12.85 -3.74 -3.00
CA VAL A 95 12.80 -2.32 -2.59
C VAL A 95 11.42 -1.97 -2.03
N ALA A 96 10.37 -2.54 -2.60
CA ALA A 96 9.01 -2.30 -2.18
C ALA A 96 8.17 -3.57 -2.27
N ILE A 97 7.24 -3.72 -1.32
CA ILE A 97 6.23 -4.78 -1.30
C ILE A 97 4.89 -4.09 -1.06
N SER A 98 3.88 -4.48 -1.82
CA SER A 98 2.50 -4.07 -1.60
C SER A 98 1.59 -5.26 -1.81
N GLN A 99 0.83 -5.63 -0.79
CA GLN A 99 -0.21 -6.64 -0.92
C GLN A 99 -1.41 -6.04 -1.67
N LEU A 100 -2.01 -6.84 -2.53
CA LEU A 100 -3.24 -6.46 -3.21
C LEU A 100 -4.43 -6.93 -2.37
N ASP A 101 -5.23 -5.98 -1.89
CA ASP A 101 -6.43 -6.28 -1.11
C ASP A 101 -7.34 -7.24 -1.86
N ASN A 102 -7.79 -8.30 -1.16
CA ASN A 102 -8.68 -9.35 -1.68
C ASN A 102 -8.09 -10.26 -2.78
N MET A 103 -6.77 -10.27 -2.99
CA MET A 103 -6.10 -11.17 -3.91
C MET A 103 -4.89 -11.83 -3.21
N ASP A 104 -4.66 -13.12 -3.48
CA ASP A 104 -3.42 -13.81 -3.06
C ASP A 104 -2.24 -13.43 -3.95
N ALA A 105 -2.01 -12.13 -4.12
CA ALA A 105 -0.99 -11.59 -4.98
C ALA A 105 -0.28 -10.39 -4.34
N GLU A 106 1.01 -10.26 -4.64
CA GLU A 106 1.85 -9.17 -4.18
C GLU A 106 2.48 -8.43 -5.35
N LEU A 107 2.68 -7.13 -5.17
CA LEU A 107 3.53 -6.30 -6.01
C LEU A 107 4.90 -6.21 -5.36
N LEU A 108 5.91 -6.72 -6.04
CA LEU A 108 7.29 -6.71 -5.59
C LEU A 108 8.13 -5.86 -6.54
N GLU A 109 8.99 -5.03 -5.97
CA GLU A 109 9.93 -4.22 -6.73
C GLU A 109 11.35 -4.71 -6.52
N PHE A 110 12.00 -5.17 -7.59
CA PHE A 110 13.36 -5.71 -7.59
C PHE A 110 14.34 -4.79 -8.30
N VAL A 111 15.55 -4.66 -7.76
CA VAL A 111 16.68 -4.04 -8.47
C VAL A 111 17.37 -5.09 -9.32
N VAL A 112 17.57 -4.79 -10.60
CA VAL A 112 18.29 -5.67 -11.52
C VAL A 112 19.78 -5.54 -11.32
N LYS A 113 20.44 -6.64 -10.89
CA LYS A 113 21.89 -6.72 -10.81
C LYS A 113 22.49 -7.17 -12.14
N GLU A 114 23.75 -6.80 -12.40
CA GLU A 114 24.46 -7.20 -13.63
C GLU A 114 24.50 -8.72 -13.84
N ASN A 115 24.60 -9.47 -12.75
CA ASN A 115 24.67 -10.94 -12.75
C ASN A 115 23.32 -11.64 -12.67
N SER A 116 22.20 -10.90 -12.65
CA SER A 116 20.87 -11.48 -12.59
C SER A 116 20.47 -12.14 -13.92
N LYS A 117 19.58 -13.13 -13.84
CA LYS A 117 19.12 -13.87 -15.04
C LYS A 117 18.29 -13.04 -16.00
N VAL A 118 17.76 -11.92 -15.53
CA VAL A 118 16.93 -11.00 -16.32
C VAL A 118 17.74 -9.90 -16.99
N CYS A 119 18.96 -9.62 -16.51
CA CYS A 119 19.79 -8.55 -17.04
C CYS A 119 20.16 -8.79 -18.51
N ASN A 120 20.10 -7.73 -19.32
CA ASN A 120 20.40 -7.72 -20.76
C ASN A 120 19.49 -8.59 -21.66
N LYS A 121 18.36 -9.09 -21.13
CA LYS A 121 17.36 -9.85 -21.91
C LYS A 121 16.12 -9.00 -22.21
N THR A 122 15.39 -9.38 -23.24
CA THR A 122 14.06 -8.84 -23.50
C THR A 122 13.02 -9.59 -22.65
N ILE A 123 11.94 -8.92 -22.27
CA ILE A 123 10.90 -9.51 -21.41
C ILE A 123 10.34 -10.80 -22.01
N LYS A 124 10.15 -10.87 -23.33
CA LYS A 124 9.63 -12.06 -24.03
C LYS A 124 10.59 -13.26 -23.97
N ASP A 125 11.90 -13.02 -23.79
CA ASP A 125 12.93 -14.06 -23.74
C ASP A 125 13.23 -14.51 -22.30
N LEU A 126 12.52 -13.96 -21.32
CA LEU A 126 12.62 -14.37 -19.93
C LEU A 126 11.80 -15.65 -19.70
N ASP A 127 12.42 -16.65 -19.05
CA ASP A 127 11.69 -17.79 -18.49
C ASP A 127 10.97 -17.37 -17.20
N PHE A 128 9.88 -16.58 -17.39
CA PHE A 128 9.14 -15.98 -16.29
C PHE A 128 8.00 -16.91 -15.85
N PRO A 129 7.77 -17.07 -14.52
CA PRO A 129 6.70 -17.91 -14.02
C PRO A 129 5.33 -17.49 -14.53
N ARG A 130 4.47 -18.45 -14.94
CA ARG A 130 3.12 -18.15 -15.45
C ARG A 130 2.19 -17.47 -14.43
N CYS A 131 2.52 -17.56 -13.14
CA CYS A 131 1.78 -16.94 -12.04
C CYS A 131 2.36 -15.58 -11.63
N ALA A 132 3.17 -14.96 -12.50
CA ALA A 132 3.75 -13.64 -12.28
C ALA A 132 3.82 -12.85 -13.60
N ILE A 133 3.71 -11.54 -13.48
CA ILE A 133 3.79 -10.61 -14.62
C ILE A 133 4.67 -9.42 -14.25
N ILE A 134 5.46 -8.95 -15.19
CA ILE A 134 6.16 -7.66 -15.06
C ILE A 134 5.14 -6.56 -15.35
N ALA A 135 4.79 -5.80 -14.31
CA ALA A 135 3.82 -4.70 -14.38
C ALA A 135 4.45 -3.42 -14.93
N GLY A 136 5.75 -3.22 -14.71
CA GLY A 136 6.46 -2.04 -15.19
C GLY A 136 7.95 -2.07 -14.85
N VAL A 137 8.67 -1.11 -15.40
CA VAL A 137 10.10 -0.89 -15.13
C VAL A 137 10.32 0.58 -14.80
N ILE A 138 11.13 0.86 -13.80
CA ILE A 138 11.60 2.19 -13.47
C ILE A 138 13.08 2.26 -13.83
N ARG A 139 13.43 3.20 -14.72
CA ARG A 139 14.80 3.48 -15.18
C ARG A 139 15.06 4.97 -15.06
N ASP A 140 16.15 5.36 -14.41
CA ASP A 140 16.51 6.76 -14.20
C ASP A 140 15.40 7.60 -13.57
N GLY A 141 14.65 7.01 -12.63
CA GLY A 141 13.53 7.65 -11.95
C GLY A 141 12.24 7.80 -12.80
N LYS A 142 12.22 7.27 -14.03
CA LYS A 142 11.04 7.30 -14.91
C LYS A 142 10.40 5.93 -14.98
N GLY A 143 9.06 5.88 -14.82
CA GLY A 143 8.28 4.65 -14.96
C GLY A 143 7.93 4.35 -16.43
N TYR A 144 8.04 3.08 -16.80
CA TYR A 144 7.68 2.57 -18.13
C TYR A 144 6.68 1.41 -17.99
N ILE A 145 5.60 1.48 -18.73
CA ILE A 145 4.76 0.31 -19.00
C ILE A 145 5.45 -0.47 -20.12
N VAL A 146 5.80 -1.71 -19.85
CA VAL A 146 6.70 -2.48 -20.72
C VAL A 146 5.98 -3.62 -21.42
N LEU A 147 6.43 -3.90 -22.64
CA LEU A 147 5.96 -5.01 -23.47
C LEU A 147 7.12 -5.99 -23.73
N GLY A 148 6.83 -7.11 -24.38
CA GLY A 148 7.77 -8.19 -24.59
C GLY A 148 9.13 -7.81 -25.21
N ASP A 149 9.18 -6.79 -26.07
CA ASP A 149 10.41 -6.32 -26.71
C ASP A 149 11.27 -5.39 -25.85
N PHE A 150 10.79 -5.00 -24.65
CA PHE A 150 11.56 -4.15 -23.77
C PHE A 150 12.79 -4.89 -23.23
N LYS A 151 13.97 -4.30 -23.39
CA LYS A 151 15.23 -4.85 -22.88
C LYS A 151 15.50 -4.36 -21.48
N VAL A 152 15.65 -5.29 -20.55
CA VAL A 152 16.01 -5.06 -19.16
C VAL A 152 17.51 -4.79 -19.07
N LEU A 153 17.91 -3.77 -18.28
CA LEU A 153 19.30 -3.39 -18.05
C LEU A 153 19.64 -3.49 -16.55
N SER A 154 20.94 -3.44 -16.22
CA SER A 154 21.39 -3.27 -14.85
C SER A 154 20.82 -1.99 -14.25
N ASP A 155 20.58 -2.00 -12.95
CA ASP A 155 20.02 -0.90 -12.15
C ASP A 155 18.58 -0.52 -12.49
N ASP A 156 17.93 -1.20 -13.45
CA ASP A 156 16.49 -1.12 -13.60
C ASP A 156 15.79 -1.60 -12.33
N ARG A 157 14.72 -0.92 -11.96
CA ARG A 157 13.81 -1.39 -10.91
C ARG A 157 12.58 -1.99 -11.58
N ILE A 158 12.36 -3.28 -11.39
CA ILE A 158 11.28 -4.01 -12.04
C ILE A 158 10.15 -4.25 -11.05
N VAL A 159 8.96 -3.81 -11.39
CA VAL A 159 7.74 -4.08 -10.62
C VAL A 159 7.10 -5.36 -11.16
N VAL A 160 7.00 -6.35 -10.31
CA VAL A 160 6.40 -7.65 -10.60
C VAL A 160 5.14 -7.84 -9.77
N CYS A 161 4.04 -8.19 -10.42
CA CYS A 161 2.87 -8.71 -9.74
C CYS A 161 2.92 -10.25 -9.79
N CYS A 162 2.89 -10.92 -8.64
CA CYS A 162 2.94 -12.37 -8.59
C CYS A 162 2.03 -12.94 -7.48
N LEU A 163 1.56 -14.17 -7.70
CA LEU A 163 0.87 -14.93 -6.66
C LEU A 163 1.87 -15.37 -5.59
N ASN A 164 1.43 -15.44 -4.33
CA ASN A 164 2.27 -15.74 -3.16
C ASN A 164 3.13 -17.00 -3.34
N ASP A 165 2.58 -18.07 -3.94
CA ASP A 165 3.28 -19.33 -4.22
C ASP A 165 4.42 -19.20 -5.25
N SER A 166 4.49 -18.10 -5.96
CA SER A 166 5.47 -17.86 -7.03
C SER A 166 6.58 -16.88 -6.65
N ILE A 167 6.51 -16.24 -5.52
CA ILE A 167 7.49 -15.24 -5.05
C ILE A 167 8.90 -15.81 -5.08
N GLN A 168 9.14 -16.97 -4.49
CA GLN A 168 10.46 -17.61 -4.46
C GLN A 168 11.02 -17.97 -5.84
N LYS A 169 10.14 -18.21 -6.83
CA LYS A 169 10.56 -18.49 -8.21
C LYS A 169 10.98 -17.20 -8.92
N VAL A 170 10.25 -16.12 -8.66
CA VAL A 170 10.56 -14.78 -9.17
C VAL A 170 11.88 -14.29 -8.60
N GLU A 171 12.08 -14.38 -7.28
CA GLU A 171 13.31 -13.96 -6.59
C GLU A 171 14.58 -14.61 -7.15
N LYS A 172 14.51 -15.87 -7.64
CA LYS A 172 15.64 -16.57 -8.24
C LYS A 172 16.08 -16.03 -9.60
N LEU A 173 15.33 -15.11 -10.18
CA LEU A 173 15.63 -14.47 -11.45
C LEU A 173 16.44 -13.18 -11.24
N PHE A 174 16.27 -12.54 -10.08
CA PHE A 174 16.94 -11.31 -9.67
C PHE A 174 18.09 -11.58 -8.71
#